data_b85a7a91261fc4a4e7146dd3790cd0e7
#
_entry.id   b85a7a91261fc4a4e7146dd3790cd0e7
#
_cell.length_a   1.000
_cell.length_b   1.000
_cell.length_c   1.000
_cell.angle_alpha   90.00
_cell.angle_beta   90.00
_cell.angle_gamma   90.00
#
_symmetry.space_group_name_H-M   'P 1'
#
loop_
_entity.id
_entity.type
_entity.pdbx_description
1 polymer ?
#
loop_
_entity_poly.entity_id
_entity_poly.type
_entity_poly.pdbx_seq_one_letter_code
_entity_poly.pdbx_strand_id
1 'polypeptide(L)'
;MLFLKLKTQMDTIIQNLKYVQQRIDEACKAAGRDPKEVKLLLATKTVSPERIQQALAAGYTLIAENKVQELKEKYEALKSTPHTNHFIGHLQTNKIKDILKCEVSCVESLDRYDLAEKLHQKLSQAGREMDVFIQVNTSGEESKFGVAPEQALELTRQVAQLPTLHIRGLMTIGLFSAEEDKVRKCFQLLKRIQQEIIALNLPDVQPHELSMGMSGDLEIAIAEGATIVRVGTAIFGQRIYPDSYYWNEQKA
;
A
#
# COMPACT_ATOMS: atom_id res chain seq x y z
N MET A 1 1.61 31.75 -19.64
CA MET A 1 2.76 31.01 -19.08
C MET A 1 2.35 29.94 -18.05
N LEU A 2 1.43 30.21 -17.11
CA LEU A 2 0.93 29.22 -16.12
C LEU A 2 0.17 28.05 -16.76
N PHE A 3 -0.73 28.33 -17.73
CA PHE A 3 -1.49 27.32 -18.48
C PHE A 3 -0.61 26.35 -19.29
N LEU A 4 0.49 26.84 -19.89
CA LEU A 4 1.44 26.00 -20.62
C LEU A 4 2.20 25.07 -19.67
N LYS A 5 2.61 25.55 -18.49
CA LYS A 5 3.28 24.73 -17.47
C LYS A 5 2.37 23.63 -16.92
N LEU A 6 1.11 23.95 -16.65
CA LEU A 6 0.12 22.98 -16.18
C LEU A 6 -0.16 21.89 -17.24
N LYS A 7 -0.28 22.26 -18.52
CA LYS A 7 -0.50 21.32 -19.61
C LYS A 7 0.70 20.37 -19.80
N THR A 8 1.93 20.91 -19.79
CA THR A 8 3.16 20.11 -19.90
C THR A 8 3.34 19.14 -18.72
N GLN A 9 2.95 19.56 -17.51
CA GLN A 9 3.04 18.74 -16.30
C GLN A 9 1.96 17.64 -16.27
N MET A 10 0.78 17.90 -16.78
CA MET A 10 -0.31 16.95 -16.94
C MET A 10 0.06 15.86 -17.96
N ASP A 11 0.61 16.25 -19.11
CA ASP A 11 1.08 15.30 -20.11
C ASP A 11 2.14 14.35 -19.56
N THR A 12 3.03 14.84 -18.67
CA THR A 12 4.07 14.03 -18.02
C THR A 12 3.50 12.96 -17.09
N ILE A 13 2.50 13.29 -16.25
CA ILE A 13 1.89 12.29 -15.34
C ILE A 13 1.19 11.20 -16.13
N ILE A 14 0.40 11.58 -17.14
CA ILE A 14 -0.31 10.62 -18.02
C ILE A 14 0.68 9.72 -18.77
N GLN A 15 1.78 10.27 -19.27
CA GLN A 15 2.84 9.50 -19.95
C GLN A 15 3.50 8.52 -18.97
N ASN A 16 3.83 8.97 -17.77
CA ASN A 16 4.42 8.12 -16.74
C ASN A 16 3.48 7.00 -16.30
N LEU A 17 2.18 7.28 -16.15
CA LEU A 17 1.18 6.27 -15.85
C LEU A 17 1.11 5.19 -16.95
N LYS A 18 1.08 5.59 -18.21
CA LYS A 18 1.11 4.65 -19.34
C LYS A 18 2.39 3.82 -19.36
N TYR A 19 3.53 4.44 -19.09
CA TYR A 19 4.82 3.75 -19.04
C TYR A 19 4.85 2.71 -17.90
N VAL A 20 4.37 3.08 -16.71
CA VAL A 20 4.30 2.14 -15.59
C VAL A 20 3.31 1.01 -15.88
N GLN A 21 2.16 1.32 -16.49
CA GLN A 21 1.20 0.29 -16.89
C GLN A 21 1.81 -0.69 -17.90
N GLN A 22 2.54 -0.18 -18.90
CA GLN A 22 3.24 -1.03 -19.85
C GLN A 22 4.25 -1.96 -19.16
N ARG A 23 5.02 -1.47 -18.18
CA ARG A 23 5.94 -2.30 -17.40
C ARG A 23 5.20 -3.42 -16.66
N ILE A 24 4.04 -3.11 -16.06
CA ILE A 24 3.19 -4.12 -15.40
C ILE A 24 2.73 -5.18 -16.39
N ASP A 25 2.21 -4.76 -17.55
CA ASP A 25 1.70 -5.64 -18.59
C ASP A 25 2.81 -6.57 -19.14
N GLU A 26 4.00 -6.02 -19.40
CA GLU A 26 5.17 -6.79 -19.85
C GLU A 26 5.66 -7.78 -18.80
N ALA A 27 5.71 -7.36 -17.52
CA ALA A 27 6.09 -8.24 -16.42
C ALA A 27 5.08 -9.37 -16.20
N CYS A 28 3.78 -9.09 -16.28
CA CYS A 28 2.73 -10.10 -16.23
C CYS A 28 2.86 -11.10 -17.36
N LYS A 29 3.05 -10.61 -18.60
CA LYS A 29 3.26 -11.47 -19.78
C LYS A 29 4.48 -12.38 -19.62
N ALA A 30 5.60 -11.84 -19.13
CA ALA A 30 6.81 -12.61 -18.86
C ALA A 30 6.61 -13.68 -17.77
N ALA A 31 5.74 -13.41 -16.79
CA ALA A 31 5.39 -14.33 -15.71
C ALA A 31 4.23 -15.29 -16.07
N GLY A 32 3.66 -15.23 -17.28
CA GLY A 32 2.51 -16.03 -17.68
C GLY A 32 1.22 -15.69 -16.94
N ARG A 33 1.04 -14.42 -16.51
CA ARG A 33 -0.10 -13.93 -15.72
C ARG A 33 -0.98 -12.97 -16.53
N ASP A 34 -2.26 -12.88 -16.18
CA ASP A 34 -3.15 -11.84 -16.72
C ASP A 34 -2.80 -10.48 -16.06
N PRO A 35 -2.53 -9.42 -16.83
CA PRO A 35 -2.31 -8.07 -16.31
C PRO A 35 -3.44 -7.57 -15.39
N LYS A 36 -4.66 -8.04 -15.56
CA LYS A 36 -5.81 -7.69 -14.72
C LYS A 36 -5.70 -8.20 -13.28
N GLU A 37 -4.82 -9.17 -13.02
CA GLU A 37 -4.54 -9.65 -11.67
C GLU A 37 -3.70 -8.67 -10.85
N VAL A 38 -3.07 -7.67 -11.49
CA VAL A 38 -2.16 -6.73 -10.83
C VAL A 38 -2.74 -5.32 -10.82
N LYS A 39 -3.02 -4.82 -9.64
CA LYS A 39 -3.52 -3.47 -9.40
C LYS A 39 -2.34 -2.50 -9.22
N LEU A 40 -2.40 -1.36 -9.88
CA LEU A 40 -1.48 -0.24 -9.65
C LEU A 40 -2.03 0.65 -8.54
N LEU A 41 -1.38 0.64 -7.39
CA LEU A 41 -1.65 1.55 -6.28
C LEU A 41 -0.71 2.76 -6.38
N LEU A 42 -1.29 3.95 -6.46
CA LEU A 42 -0.55 5.20 -6.54
C LEU A 42 -0.14 5.64 -5.13
N ALA A 43 1.15 5.57 -4.81
CA ALA A 43 1.67 6.12 -3.56
C ALA A 43 1.79 7.65 -3.67
N THR A 44 0.81 8.36 -3.08
CA THR A 44 0.59 9.80 -3.28
C THR A 44 1.28 10.69 -2.24
N LYS A 45 2.10 10.09 -1.37
CA LYS A 45 2.89 10.85 -0.40
C LYS A 45 3.68 11.97 -1.07
N THR A 46 3.62 13.18 -0.49
CA THR A 46 4.25 14.41 -0.99
C THR A 46 3.72 14.93 -2.34
N VAL A 47 2.64 14.38 -2.84
CA VAL A 47 2.00 14.79 -4.11
C VAL A 47 0.85 15.73 -3.82
N SER A 48 0.75 16.86 -4.54
CA SER A 48 -0.37 17.79 -4.35
C SER A 48 -1.70 17.22 -4.86
N PRO A 49 -2.84 17.65 -4.28
CA PRO A 49 -4.16 17.19 -4.70
C PRO A 49 -4.43 17.34 -6.20
N GLU A 50 -3.98 18.44 -6.82
CA GLU A 50 -4.20 18.70 -8.25
C GLU A 50 -3.50 17.67 -9.13
N ARG A 51 -2.33 17.21 -8.72
CA ARG A 51 -1.58 16.16 -9.43
C ARG A 51 -2.21 14.79 -9.23
N ILE A 52 -2.74 14.52 -8.05
CA ILE A 52 -3.50 13.29 -7.78
C ILE A 52 -4.77 13.27 -8.64
N GLN A 53 -5.52 14.38 -8.69
CA GLN A 53 -6.73 14.50 -9.51
C GLN A 53 -6.46 14.22 -11.00
N GLN A 54 -5.29 14.57 -11.53
CA GLN A 54 -4.91 14.23 -12.91
C GLN A 54 -4.83 12.71 -13.13
N ALA A 55 -4.26 11.98 -12.17
CA ALA A 55 -4.19 10.53 -12.22
C ALA A 55 -5.57 9.88 -12.06
N LEU A 56 -6.41 10.41 -11.14
CA LEU A 56 -7.79 9.96 -10.95
C LEU A 56 -8.62 10.16 -12.23
N ALA A 57 -8.51 11.32 -12.87
CA ALA A 57 -9.19 11.63 -14.13
C ALA A 57 -8.75 10.72 -15.29
N ALA A 58 -7.52 10.16 -15.23
CA ALA A 58 -7.04 9.17 -16.17
C ALA A 58 -7.51 7.72 -15.84
N GLY A 59 -8.34 7.53 -14.80
CA GLY A 59 -8.92 6.23 -14.44
C GLY A 59 -8.13 5.44 -13.40
N TYR A 60 -7.04 5.98 -12.86
CA TYR A 60 -6.24 5.32 -11.80
C TYR A 60 -6.76 5.72 -10.42
N THR A 61 -7.73 4.98 -9.91
CA THR A 61 -8.53 5.36 -8.74
C THR A 61 -8.04 4.76 -7.41
N LEU A 62 -7.05 3.87 -7.41
CA LEU A 62 -6.49 3.29 -6.20
C LEU A 62 -5.27 4.11 -5.74
N ILE A 63 -5.41 4.83 -4.64
CA ILE A 63 -4.37 5.70 -4.10
C ILE A 63 -4.02 5.31 -2.66
N ALA A 64 -2.83 5.70 -2.18
CA ALA A 64 -2.45 5.46 -0.80
C ALA A 64 -1.55 6.55 -0.22
N GLU A 65 -1.78 6.83 1.06
CA GLU A 65 -0.96 7.72 1.87
C GLU A 65 -0.17 6.94 2.95
N ASN A 66 0.97 7.49 3.34
CA ASN A 66 1.78 6.91 4.42
C ASN A 66 1.82 7.79 5.69
N LYS A 67 1.29 9.01 5.65
CA LYS A 67 1.19 9.92 6.80
C LYS A 67 -0.23 10.42 6.96
N VAL A 68 -0.75 10.31 8.17
CA VAL A 68 -2.11 10.78 8.50
C VAL A 68 -2.26 12.29 8.29
N GLN A 69 -1.20 13.06 8.54
CA GLN A 69 -1.23 14.49 8.31
C GLN A 69 -1.46 14.82 6.83
N GLU A 70 -0.71 14.21 5.91
CA GLU A 70 -0.90 14.41 4.46
C GLU A 70 -2.29 13.95 3.99
N LEU A 71 -2.77 12.82 4.53
CA LEU A 71 -4.12 12.34 4.26
C LEU A 71 -5.18 13.40 4.60
N LYS A 72 -5.09 14.01 5.80
CA LYS A 72 -6.03 15.07 6.24
C LYS A 72 -5.96 16.32 5.37
N GLU A 73 -4.75 16.77 5.04
CA GLU A 73 -4.53 17.97 4.20
C GLU A 73 -5.14 17.81 2.80
N LYS A 74 -5.13 16.59 2.25
CA LYS A 74 -5.62 16.29 0.90
C LYS A 74 -7.09 15.90 0.84
N TYR A 75 -7.67 15.45 1.95
CA TYR A 75 -9.01 14.86 2.00
C TYR A 75 -10.08 15.77 1.40
N GLU A 76 -10.16 17.02 1.85
CA GLU A 76 -11.20 17.95 1.37
C GLU A 76 -11.13 18.21 -0.14
N ALA A 77 -9.94 18.24 -0.71
CA ALA A 77 -9.74 18.46 -2.14
C ALA A 77 -10.05 17.21 -2.99
N LEU A 78 -9.96 16.01 -2.39
CA LEU A 78 -10.11 14.74 -3.13
C LEU A 78 -11.47 14.07 -2.90
N LYS A 79 -12.17 14.32 -1.79
CA LYS A 79 -13.39 13.59 -1.38
C LYS A 79 -14.53 13.57 -2.41
N SER A 80 -14.60 14.58 -3.29
CA SER A 80 -15.61 14.65 -4.35
C SER A 80 -15.26 13.86 -5.61
N THR A 81 -14.02 13.38 -5.73
CA THR A 81 -13.55 12.57 -6.86
C THR A 81 -13.58 11.09 -6.47
N PRO A 82 -14.29 10.21 -7.19
CA PRO A 82 -14.34 8.80 -6.84
C PRO A 82 -12.95 8.16 -6.82
N HIS A 83 -12.57 7.61 -5.68
CA HIS A 83 -11.32 6.87 -5.51
C HIS A 83 -11.39 5.91 -4.31
N THR A 84 -10.47 4.96 -4.28
CA THR A 84 -10.25 4.07 -3.13
C THR A 84 -8.95 4.49 -2.45
N ASN A 85 -9.03 4.77 -1.16
CA ASN A 85 -7.89 5.30 -0.40
C ASN A 85 -7.39 4.26 0.60
N HIS A 86 -6.16 3.79 0.41
CA HIS A 86 -5.46 2.90 1.34
C HIS A 86 -4.50 3.69 2.24
N PHE A 87 -4.20 3.15 3.40
CA PHE A 87 -3.15 3.65 4.27
C PHE A 87 -2.01 2.63 4.34
N ILE A 88 -0.81 3.04 3.95
CA ILE A 88 0.38 2.17 3.81
C ILE A 88 1.55 2.57 4.73
N GLY A 89 1.35 3.55 5.62
CA GLY A 89 2.35 4.00 6.59
C GLY A 89 2.16 3.37 7.96
N HIS A 90 3.13 3.53 8.86
CA HIS A 90 2.96 3.10 10.25
C HIS A 90 1.82 3.87 10.91
N LEU A 91 0.79 3.15 11.36
CA LEU A 91 -0.39 3.77 11.96
C LEU A 91 -0.27 3.77 13.49
N GLN A 92 -0.22 4.98 14.05
CA GLN A 92 -0.30 5.15 15.51
C GLN A 92 -1.76 5.02 15.97
N THR A 93 -1.99 4.37 17.12
CA THR A 93 -3.34 4.11 17.64
C THR A 93 -4.16 5.38 17.91
N ASN A 94 -3.50 6.49 18.27
CA ASN A 94 -4.15 7.79 18.49
C ASN A 94 -4.61 8.48 17.19
N LYS A 95 -4.18 8.00 16.01
CA LYS A 95 -4.53 8.53 14.68
C LYS A 95 -5.69 7.76 14.01
N ILE A 96 -6.20 6.69 14.61
CA ILE A 96 -7.28 5.88 14.03
C ILE A 96 -8.52 6.72 13.69
N LYS A 97 -8.92 7.64 14.57
CA LYS A 97 -10.06 8.51 14.30
C LYS A 97 -9.87 9.38 13.05
N ASP A 98 -8.65 9.81 12.79
CA ASP A 98 -8.34 10.65 11.63
C ASP A 98 -8.47 9.84 10.33
N ILE A 99 -7.95 8.62 10.24
CA ILE A 99 -8.08 7.79 9.04
C ILE A 99 -9.55 7.42 8.77
N LEU A 100 -10.35 7.18 9.82
CA LEU A 100 -11.78 6.92 9.67
C LEU A 100 -12.54 8.14 9.14
N LYS A 101 -12.20 9.35 9.58
CA LYS A 101 -12.79 10.61 9.08
C LYS A 101 -12.41 10.86 7.63
N CYS A 102 -11.22 10.45 7.21
CA CYS A 102 -10.75 10.59 5.83
C CYS A 102 -11.14 9.39 4.95
N GLU A 103 -12.09 8.57 5.39
CA GLU A 103 -12.69 7.48 4.60
C GLU A 103 -11.67 6.50 4.04
N VAL A 104 -10.58 6.23 4.79
CA VAL A 104 -9.66 5.15 4.43
C VAL A 104 -10.43 3.84 4.39
N SER A 105 -10.32 3.12 3.28
CA SER A 105 -11.01 1.86 3.03
C SER A 105 -10.19 0.63 3.43
N CYS A 106 -8.85 0.75 3.42
CA CYS A 106 -7.93 -0.33 3.75
C CYS A 106 -6.69 0.18 4.49
N VAL A 107 -6.30 -0.51 5.56
CA VAL A 107 -5.00 -0.34 6.23
C VAL A 107 -4.11 -1.52 5.85
N GLU A 108 -3.10 -1.27 4.99
CA GLU A 108 -2.15 -2.31 4.56
C GLU A 108 -1.00 -2.53 5.55
N SER A 109 -0.92 -1.71 6.58
CA SER A 109 0.19 -1.65 7.53
C SER A 109 -0.14 -2.18 8.91
N LEU A 110 -1.04 -3.18 9.00
CA LEU A 110 -1.39 -3.80 10.26
C LEU A 110 -0.29 -4.81 10.67
N ASP A 111 0.48 -4.47 11.70
CA ASP A 111 1.66 -5.22 12.13
C ASP A 111 1.66 -5.65 13.61
N ARG A 112 0.59 -5.32 14.37
CA ARG A 112 0.49 -5.62 15.80
C ARG A 112 -0.95 -5.66 16.29
N TYR A 113 -1.19 -6.47 17.32
CA TYR A 113 -2.54 -6.73 17.83
C TYR A 113 -3.18 -5.52 18.53
N ASP A 114 -2.40 -4.72 19.27
CA ASP A 114 -2.93 -3.52 19.95
C ASP A 114 -3.52 -2.49 18.96
N LEU A 115 -2.92 -2.38 17.77
CA LEU A 115 -3.47 -1.56 16.68
C LEU A 115 -4.77 -2.16 16.15
N ALA A 116 -4.79 -3.48 15.88
CA ALA A 116 -5.98 -4.17 15.39
C ALA A 116 -7.16 -4.04 16.37
N GLU A 117 -6.91 -4.27 17.66
CA GLU A 117 -7.92 -4.15 18.69
C GLU A 117 -8.48 -2.73 18.78
N LYS A 118 -7.63 -1.70 18.77
CA LYS A 118 -8.07 -0.30 18.81
C LYS A 118 -8.82 0.09 17.56
N LEU A 119 -8.41 -0.39 16.38
CA LEU A 119 -9.08 -0.16 15.11
C LEU A 119 -10.48 -0.80 15.14
N HIS A 120 -10.58 -2.07 15.57
CA HIS A 120 -11.85 -2.76 15.77
C HIS A 120 -12.78 -1.99 16.69
N GLN A 121 -12.31 -1.57 17.88
CA GLN A 121 -13.09 -0.80 18.84
C GLN A 121 -13.67 0.48 18.23
N LYS A 122 -12.88 1.21 17.41
CA LYS A 122 -13.33 2.45 16.76
C LYS A 122 -14.29 2.20 15.59
N LEU A 123 -14.07 1.15 14.84
CA LEU A 123 -14.98 0.73 13.76
C LEU A 123 -16.32 0.29 14.33
N SER A 124 -16.33 -0.55 15.38
CA SER A 124 -17.56 -0.98 16.06
C SER A 124 -18.37 0.20 16.58
N GLN A 125 -17.72 1.20 17.21
CA GLN A 125 -18.37 2.43 17.68
C GLN A 125 -18.99 3.25 16.54
N ALA A 126 -18.41 3.15 15.32
CA ALA A 126 -18.88 3.87 14.13
C ALA A 126 -19.84 3.06 13.26
N GLY A 127 -20.15 1.79 13.60
CA GLY A 127 -20.94 0.87 12.77
C GLY A 127 -20.32 0.60 11.42
N ARG A 128 -18.98 0.53 11.35
CA ARG A 128 -18.19 0.36 10.11
C ARG A 128 -17.30 -0.87 10.20
N GLU A 129 -16.89 -1.32 9.04
CA GLU A 129 -15.91 -2.40 8.84
C GLU A 129 -14.77 -1.88 7.97
N MET A 130 -13.65 -2.59 7.92
CA MET A 130 -12.48 -2.17 7.16
C MET A 130 -11.66 -3.38 6.68
N ASP A 131 -11.20 -3.30 5.45
CA ASP A 131 -10.20 -4.23 4.92
C ASP A 131 -8.82 -3.94 5.54
N VAL A 132 -8.07 -4.98 5.87
CA VAL A 132 -6.71 -4.85 6.40
C VAL A 132 -5.78 -5.86 5.73
N PHE A 133 -4.49 -5.47 5.64
CA PHE A 133 -3.42 -6.40 5.26
C PHE A 133 -2.46 -6.55 6.43
N ILE A 134 -1.99 -7.75 6.65
CA ILE A 134 -0.94 -8.02 7.63
C ILE A 134 0.40 -7.58 7.01
N GLN A 135 1.03 -6.58 7.62
CA GLN A 135 2.37 -6.16 7.20
C GLN A 135 3.43 -7.04 7.83
N VAL A 136 4.26 -7.67 7.00
CA VAL A 136 5.35 -8.55 7.42
C VAL A 136 6.70 -7.93 7.09
N ASN A 137 7.62 -7.91 8.05
CA ASN A 137 9.00 -7.50 7.83
C ASN A 137 9.81 -8.65 7.23
N THR A 138 9.76 -8.79 5.91
CA THR A 138 10.50 -9.84 5.19
C THR A 138 11.97 -9.53 4.93
N SER A 139 12.41 -8.28 5.20
CA SER A 139 13.80 -7.88 5.00
C SER A 139 14.72 -8.24 6.18
N GLY A 140 14.14 -8.46 7.37
CA GLY A 140 14.89 -8.68 8.61
C GLY A 140 15.60 -7.43 9.15
N GLU A 141 15.37 -6.25 8.54
CA GLU A 141 15.94 -4.99 9.03
C GLU A 141 15.10 -4.46 10.21
N GLU A 142 15.73 -4.29 11.38
CA GLU A 142 15.07 -3.78 12.59
C GLU A 142 14.46 -2.38 12.43
N SER A 143 14.97 -1.60 11.49
CA SER A 143 14.47 -0.25 11.20
C SER A 143 13.15 -0.24 10.40
N LYS A 144 12.70 -1.40 9.91
CA LYS A 144 11.46 -1.50 9.12
C LYS A 144 10.31 -2.07 9.92
N PHE A 145 9.16 -1.44 9.77
CA PHE A 145 7.90 -1.90 10.35
C PHE A 145 7.43 -3.21 9.72
N GLY A 146 6.60 -3.91 10.43
CA GLY A 146 6.01 -5.18 10.05
C GLY A 146 6.23 -6.23 11.15
N VAL A 147 5.27 -7.11 11.32
CA VAL A 147 5.40 -8.25 12.22
C VAL A 147 6.53 -9.18 11.74
N ALA A 148 7.26 -9.80 12.66
CA ALA A 148 8.27 -10.79 12.29
C ALA A 148 7.60 -11.96 11.52
N PRO A 149 8.27 -12.53 10.51
CA PRO A 149 7.72 -13.64 9.70
C PRO A 149 7.12 -14.78 10.54
N GLU A 150 7.81 -15.15 11.61
CA GLU A 150 7.44 -16.24 12.52
C GLU A 150 6.18 -15.94 13.33
N GLN A 151 5.83 -14.67 13.48
CA GLN A 151 4.68 -14.20 14.25
C GLN A 151 3.46 -13.88 13.37
N ALA A 152 3.62 -13.88 12.05
CA ALA A 152 2.57 -13.45 11.12
C ALA A 152 1.30 -14.32 11.21
N LEU A 153 1.45 -15.64 11.36
CA LEU A 153 0.33 -16.56 11.49
C LEU A 153 -0.44 -16.33 12.78
N GLU A 154 0.28 -16.11 13.87
CA GLU A 154 -0.35 -15.87 15.19
C GLU A 154 -1.10 -14.52 15.19
N LEU A 155 -0.49 -13.46 14.68
CA LEU A 155 -1.17 -12.17 14.52
C LEU A 155 -2.43 -12.31 13.65
N THR A 156 -2.37 -13.09 12.56
CA THR A 156 -3.52 -13.35 11.70
C THR A 156 -4.65 -14.04 12.47
N ARG A 157 -4.36 -15.06 13.31
CA ARG A 157 -5.37 -15.74 14.13
C ARG A 157 -6.04 -14.78 15.12
N GLN A 158 -5.26 -13.91 15.74
CA GLN A 158 -5.77 -12.91 16.68
C GLN A 158 -6.66 -11.88 15.99
N VAL A 159 -6.23 -11.34 14.84
CA VAL A 159 -7.00 -10.36 14.06
C VAL A 159 -8.29 -10.98 13.49
N ALA A 160 -8.27 -12.24 13.11
CA ALA A 160 -9.46 -12.96 12.63
C ALA A 160 -10.60 -13.05 13.66
N GLN A 161 -10.31 -12.82 14.96
CA GLN A 161 -11.33 -12.76 16.00
C GLN A 161 -12.02 -11.38 16.10
N LEU A 162 -11.61 -10.41 15.29
CA LEU A 162 -12.10 -9.02 15.32
C LEU A 162 -13.06 -8.77 14.15
N PRO A 163 -14.38 -8.89 14.31
CA PRO A 163 -15.34 -9.03 13.20
C PRO A 163 -15.48 -7.78 12.31
N THR A 164 -14.94 -6.63 12.70
CA THR A 164 -14.96 -5.44 11.83
C THR A 164 -13.72 -5.31 10.95
N LEU A 165 -12.78 -6.26 11.05
CA LEU A 165 -11.54 -6.27 10.26
C LEU A 165 -11.54 -7.45 9.30
N HIS A 166 -11.44 -7.17 8.00
CA HIS A 166 -11.39 -8.20 6.98
C HIS A 166 -9.97 -8.34 6.44
N ILE A 167 -9.32 -9.44 6.75
CA ILE A 167 -7.97 -9.72 6.25
C ILE A 167 -8.07 -10.09 4.77
N ARG A 168 -7.65 -9.17 3.88
CA ARG A 168 -7.68 -9.35 2.42
C ARG A 168 -6.34 -9.71 1.82
N GLY A 169 -5.25 -9.50 2.55
CA GLY A 169 -3.92 -9.76 2.01
C GLY A 169 -2.80 -9.56 3.00
N LEU A 170 -1.59 -9.66 2.45
CA LEU A 170 -0.36 -9.34 3.15
C LEU A 170 0.37 -8.21 2.43
N MET A 171 1.17 -7.47 3.19
CA MET A 171 1.99 -6.40 2.66
C MET A 171 3.43 -6.54 3.13
N THR A 172 4.39 -6.22 2.28
CA THR A 172 5.78 -5.97 2.69
C THR A 172 6.40 -4.81 1.93
N ILE A 173 7.31 -4.11 2.58
CA ILE A 173 8.18 -3.12 1.92
C ILE A 173 9.35 -3.83 1.21
N GLY A 174 9.74 -5.00 1.71
CA GLY A 174 10.88 -5.75 1.19
C GLY A 174 12.23 -5.08 1.48
N LEU A 175 13.27 -5.57 0.84
CA LEU A 175 14.63 -5.05 0.94
C LEU A 175 14.88 -4.04 -0.19
N PHE A 176 15.40 -2.86 0.13
CA PHE A 176 15.91 -1.94 -0.88
C PHE A 176 17.37 -2.30 -1.19
N SER A 177 17.58 -3.03 -2.28
CA SER A 177 18.91 -3.52 -2.69
C SER A 177 19.05 -3.57 -4.20
N ALA A 178 20.28 -3.39 -4.69
CA ALA A 178 20.62 -3.66 -6.09
C ALA A 178 20.76 -5.17 -6.38
N GLU A 179 20.80 -6.02 -5.36
CA GLU A 179 20.90 -7.48 -5.48
C GLU A 179 19.50 -8.07 -5.62
N GLU A 180 19.07 -8.32 -6.84
CA GLU A 180 17.74 -8.84 -7.17
C GLU A 180 17.37 -10.12 -6.41
N ASP A 181 18.32 -11.03 -6.23
CA ASP A 181 18.08 -12.29 -5.50
C ASP A 181 17.65 -12.07 -4.04
N LYS A 182 18.20 -11.03 -3.39
CA LYS A 182 17.82 -10.70 -2.02
C LYS A 182 16.41 -10.11 -1.97
N VAL A 183 16.10 -9.23 -2.93
CA VAL A 183 14.75 -8.64 -3.07
C VAL A 183 13.73 -9.75 -3.34
N ARG A 184 14.03 -10.65 -4.28
CA ARG A 184 13.19 -11.79 -4.63
C ARG A 184 12.89 -12.68 -3.43
N LYS A 185 13.87 -13.00 -2.61
CA LYS A 185 13.68 -13.81 -1.38
C LYS A 185 12.68 -13.18 -0.40
N CYS A 186 12.67 -11.84 -0.29
CA CYS A 186 11.67 -11.15 0.54
C CYS A 186 10.24 -11.37 0.02
N PHE A 187 10.04 -11.29 -1.30
CA PHE A 187 8.73 -11.50 -1.90
C PHE A 187 8.29 -12.98 -1.85
N GLN A 188 9.22 -13.92 -2.08
CA GLN A 188 8.96 -15.34 -1.92
C GLN A 188 8.58 -15.70 -0.49
N LEU A 189 9.22 -15.09 0.50
CA LEU A 189 8.88 -15.27 1.92
C LEU A 189 7.45 -14.80 2.20
N LEU A 190 7.06 -13.63 1.70
CA LEU A 190 5.70 -13.13 1.88
C LEU A 190 4.66 -14.07 1.25
N LYS A 191 4.92 -14.55 0.03
CA LYS A 191 4.03 -15.50 -0.66
C LYS A 191 3.91 -16.82 0.10
N ARG A 192 4.99 -17.35 0.64
CA ARG A 192 4.96 -18.55 1.47
C ARG A 192 4.09 -18.35 2.71
N ILE A 193 4.26 -17.23 3.42
CA ILE A 193 3.43 -16.91 4.58
C ILE A 193 1.94 -16.79 4.19
N GLN A 194 1.63 -16.19 3.04
CA GLN A 194 0.27 -16.14 2.52
C GLN A 194 -0.31 -17.56 2.36
N GLN A 195 0.44 -18.47 1.75
CA GLN A 195 0.01 -19.86 1.54
C GLN A 195 -0.22 -20.59 2.87
N GLU A 196 0.66 -20.36 3.85
CA GLU A 196 0.50 -20.93 5.20
C GLU A 196 -0.76 -20.37 5.90
N ILE A 197 -1.06 -19.07 5.74
CA ILE A 197 -2.29 -18.47 6.29
C ILE A 197 -3.53 -19.02 5.59
N ILE A 198 -3.53 -19.19 4.27
CA ILE A 198 -4.63 -19.82 3.52
C ILE A 198 -4.88 -21.25 4.04
N ALA A 199 -3.82 -22.00 4.29
CA ALA A 199 -3.91 -23.38 4.81
C ALA A 199 -4.50 -23.46 6.22
N LEU A 200 -4.51 -22.38 7.01
CA LEU A 200 -5.20 -22.33 8.31
C LEU A 200 -6.73 -22.41 8.17
N ASN A 201 -7.26 -22.11 7.00
CA ASN A 201 -8.70 -22.12 6.69
C ASN A 201 -9.56 -21.38 7.75
N LEU A 202 -9.09 -20.20 8.17
CA LEU A 202 -9.79 -19.39 9.17
C LEU A 202 -11.05 -18.77 8.56
N PRO A 203 -12.19 -18.75 9.29
CA PRO A 203 -13.39 -18.08 8.85
C PRO A 203 -13.11 -16.60 8.53
N ASP A 204 -13.70 -16.09 7.45
CA ASP A 204 -13.64 -14.68 7.01
C ASP A 204 -12.23 -14.13 6.68
N VAL A 205 -11.19 -15.00 6.67
CA VAL A 205 -9.83 -14.66 6.27
C VAL A 205 -9.63 -15.06 4.80
N GLN A 206 -9.51 -14.06 3.92
CA GLN A 206 -9.34 -14.24 2.48
C GLN A 206 -8.10 -13.48 1.98
N PRO A 207 -6.88 -13.91 2.32
CA PRO A 207 -5.67 -13.16 2.07
C PRO A 207 -5.17 -13.36 0.63
N HIS A 208 -6.02 -13.04 -0.35
CA HIS A 208 -5.71 -13.23 -1.77
C HIS A 208 -4.74 -12.20 -2.32
N GLU A 209 -4.65 -11.03 -1.69
CA GLU A 209 -3.82 -9.93 -2.16
C GLU A 209 -2.40 -9.99 -1.59
N LEU A 210 -1.42 -9.70 -2.44
CA LEU A 210 -0.02 -9.50 -2.07
C LEU A 210 0.40 -8.09 -2.50
N SER A 211 0.43 -7.16 -1.54
CA SER A 211 0.90 -5.80 -1.74
C SER A 211 2.41 -5.76 -1.55
N MET A 212 3.14 -5.83 -2.65
CA MET A 212 4.61 -5.84 -2.68
C MET A 212 5.12 -5.34 -4.02
N GLY A 213 6.33 -4.79 -4.05
CA GLY A 213 6.91 -4.15 -5.23
C GLY A 213 6.60 -2.66 -5.33
N MET A 214 7.62 -1.91 -5.71
CA MET A 214 7.63 -0.46 -5.88
C MET A 214 8.22 -0.08 -7.25
N SER A 215 8.53 1.21 -7.45
CA SER A 215 9.03 1.72 -8.73
C SER A 215 10.28 0.99 -9.27
N GLY A 216 11.13 0.46 -8.40
CA GLY A 216 12.41 -0.16 -8.77
C GLY A 216 12.41 -1.68 -8.84
N ASP A 217 11.38 -2.36 -8.34
CA ASP A 217 11.35 -3.82 -8.17
C ASP A 217 9.99 -4.46 -8.51
N LEU A 218 9.10 -3.70 -9.18
CA LEU A 218 7.76 -4.18 -9.51
C LEU A 218 7.75 -5.43 -10.41
N GLU A 219 8.71 -5.54 -11.33
CA GLU A 219 8.83 -6.70 -12.22
C GLU A 219 9.15 -7.98 -11.43
N ILE A 220 10.09 -7.88 -10.47
CA ILE A 220 10.44 -9.00 -9.58
C ILE A 220 9.23 -9.36 -8.72
N ALA A 221 8.54 -8.36 -8.16
CA ALA A 221 7.36 -8.58 -7.33
C ALA A 221 6.24 -9.28 -8.12
N ILE A 222 5.98 -8.86 -9.36
CA ILE A 222 4.96 -9.47 -10.23
C ILE A 222 5.33 -10.92 -10.55
N ALA A 223 6.60 -11.20 -10.85
CA ALA A 223 7.08 -12.56 -11.08
C ALA A 223 6.87 -13.47 -9.86
N GLU A 224 6.99 -12.91 -8.63
CA GLU A 224 6.77 -13.65 -7.38
C GLU A 224 5.30 -13.63 -6.92
N GLY A 225 4.37 -13.06 -7.69
CA GLY A 225 2.94 -13.15 -7.46
C GLY A 225 2.29 -11.91 -6.82
N ALA A 226 2.92 -10.74 -6.87
CA ALA A 226 2.27 -9.49 -6.44
C ALA A 226 0.91 -9.31 -7.16
N THR A 227 -0.09 -8.88 -6.40
CA THR A 227 -1.41 -8.48 -6.92
C THR A 227 -1.62 -6.97 -6.80
N ILE A 228 -0.81 -6.30 -5.97
CA ILE A 228 -0.78 -4.85 -5.85
C ILE A 228 0.68 -4.40 -5.89
N VAL A 229 1.01 -3.51 -6.83
CA VAL A 229 2.31 -2.82 -6.87
C VAL A 229 2.11 -1.35 -6.50
N ARG A 230 3.00 -0.80 -5.65
CA ARG A 230 2.87 0.55 -5.09
C ARG A 230 3.86 1.50 -5.74
N VAL A 231 3.39 2.36 -6.63
CA VAL A 231 4.26 3.23 -7.43
C VAL A 231 3.97 4.70 -7.14
N GLY A 232 5.01 5.45 -6.79
CA GLY A 232 4.94 6.90 -6.55
C GLY A 232 5.91 7.65 -7.43
N THR A 233 7.20 7.48 -7.19
CA THR A 233 8.30 8.27 -7.81
C THR A 233 8.34 8.14 -9.33
N ALA A 234 8.08 6.95 -9.88
CA ALA A 234 8.06 6.75 -11.32
C ALA A 234 6.89 7.48 -12.02
N ILE A 235 5.83 7.81 -11.29
CA ILE A 235 4.65 8.51 -11.83
C ILE A 235 4.73 10.00 -11.54
N PHE A 236 4.96 10.37 -10.28
CA PHE A 236 4.88 11.74 -9.81
C PHE A 236 6.25 12.47 -9.78
N GLY A 237 7.33 11.78 -10.15
CA GLY A 237 8.68 12.35 -10.13
C GLY A 237 9.38 12.22 -8.77
N GLN A 238 10.65 12.65 -8.74
CA GLN A 238 11.47 12.57 -7.52
C GLN A 238 10.92 13.49 -6.41
N ARG A 239 11.13 13.05 -5.18
CA ARG A 239 10.79 13.84 -3.99
C ARG A 239 11.73 15.02 -3.84
N ILE A 240 11.21 16.12 -3.29
CA ILE A 240 11.98 17.34 -3.04
C ILE A 240 12.96 17.13 -1.87
N TYR A 241 12.62 16.26 -0.92
CA TYR A 241 13.43 15.95 0.27
C TYR A 241 13.90 14.49 0.25
N PRO A 242 15.04 14.16 0.89
CA PRO A 242 15.54 12.79 0.99
C PRO A 242 14.59 11.89 1.78
N ASP A 243 14.67 10.59 1.56
CA ASP A 243 13.78 9.60 2.19
C ASP A 243 13.81 9.65 3.72
N SER A 244 14.97 9.95 4.33
CA SER A 244 15.10 10.13 5.77
C SER A 244 14.19 11.22 6.36
N TYR A 245 13.84 12.25 5.59
CA TYR A 245 12.87 13.27 5.98
C TYR A 245 11.47 12.69 6.16
N TYR A 246 11.12 11.72 5.36
CA TYR A 246 9.78 11.10 5.34
C TYR A 246 9.65 9.89 6.29
N TRP A 247 10.78 9.30 6.73
CA TRP A 247 10.81 8.15 7.62
C TRP A 247 11.06 8.53 9.09
N ASN A 248 11.37 9.80 9.38
CA ASN A 248 11.71 10.25 10.73
C ASN A 248 10.43 10.64 11.50
N GLU A 249 9.73 9.66 12.06
CA GLU A 249 8.49 9.87 12.84
C GLU A 249 8.71 10.46 14.24
N GLN A 250 9.97 10.68 14.65
CA GLN A 250 10.31 11.25 15.97
C GLN A 250 10.13 12.78 16.04
N LYS A 251 9.68 13.44 14.97
CA LYS A 251 9.50 14.89 14.87
C LYS A 251 8.08 15.32 14.48
N ALA A 252 7.05 14.61 14.97
CA ALA A 252 5.67 15.05 14.81
C ALA A 252 4.89 14.94 16.11
#